data_36f9ab2e578f0f48f14e37e1402177f3
#
_entry.id   36f9ab2e578f0f48f14e37e1402177f3
#
_cell.length_a   1.000
_cell.length_b   1.000
_cell.length_c   1.000
_cell.angle_alpha   90.00
_cell.angle_beta   90.00
_cell.angle_gamma   90.00
#
_symmetry.space_group_name_H-M   'P 1'
#
loop_
_entity.id
_entity.type
_entity.pdbx_description
1 polymer ?
#
loop_
_entity_poly.entity_id
_entity_poly.type
_entity_poly.pdbx_seq_one_letter_code
_entity_poly.pdbx_strand_id
1 'polypeptide(L)'
;MQNKIKTQQKTILVAMGGNLESEIGPPHVTIGYAMASLRSMTNSVLRKSKYFVTPCFPVGYGPDYVNAAVSFQFQGESNELLAILHRIEANFGRLRSQRWGGRVLDLDLLAFGDEVAPTIEVYEAWRDKPLSEQMSQTPQELILPHPRMQDRAFVLGPLMDIAPDW
;
A
#
# COMPACT_ATOMS: atom_id res chain seq x y z
N MET A 1 6.78 28.87 26.98
CA MET A 1 6.47 27.42 27.08
C MET A 1 5.82 26.99 25.77
N GLN A 2 6.57 26.36 24.87
CA GLN A 2 6.01 25.83 23.62
C GLN A 2 5.27 24.55 23.98
N ASN A 3 3.94 24.53 23.81
CA ASN A 3 3.14 23.33 23.81
C ASN A 3 3.60 22.45 22.64
N LYS A 4 4.46 21.45 22.89
CA LYS A 4 4.65 20.34 21.96
C LYS A 4 3.32 19.59 21.90
N ILE A 5 2.54 19.84 20.85
CA ILE A 5 1.44 18.97 20.47
C ILE A 5 2.08 17.58 20.31
N LYS A 6 1.80 16.67 21.24
CA LYS A 6 2.17 15.26 21.08
C LYS A 6 1.33 14.74 19.91
N THR A 7 1.93 14.68 18.74
CA THR A 7 1.32 14.02 17.60
C THR A 7 1.02 12.57 18.01
N GLN A 8 -0.25 12.22 18.04
CA GLN A 8 -0.69 10.89 18.47
C GLN A 8 -0.15 9.86 17.47
N GLN A 9 0.45 8.78 17.97
CA GLN A 9 0.84 7.65 17.12
C GLN A 9 -0.42 7.02 16.51
N LYS A 10 -0.40 6.85 15.19
CA LYS A 10 -1.48 6.21 14.44
C LYS A 10 -1.03 4.85 13.92
N THR A 11 -1.92 3.87 13.97
CA THR A 11 -1.68 2.57 13.36
C THR A 11 -1.84 2.67 11.85
N ILE A 12 -0.81 2.25 11.14
CA ILE A 12 -0.75 2.30 9.68
C ILE A 12 -0.86 0.89 9.12
N LEU A 13 -1.58 0.76 8.00
CA LEU A 13 -1.64 -0.45 7.19
C LEU A 13 -1.16 -0.13 5.78
N VAL A 14 -0.20 -0.90 5.27
CA VAL A 14 0.34 -0.78 3.92
C VAL A 14 0.33 -2.14 3.24
N ALA A 15 -0.24 -2.22 2.03
CA ALA A 15 -0.07 -3.37 1.15
C ALA A 15 1.17 -3.20 0.28
N MET A 16 1.83 -4.31 -0.02
CA MET A 16 3.02 -4.37 -0.86
C MET A 16 2.85 -5.48 -1.88
N GLY A 17 3.15 -5.22 -3.15
CA GLY A 17 3.04 -6.21 -4.21
C GLY A 17 4.05 -6.00 -5.32
N GLY A 18 4.33 -7.08 -6.06
CA GLY A 18 5.16 -7.06 -7.26
C GLY A 18 5.12 -8.38 -7.99
N ASN A 19 5.34 -8.37 -9.30
CA ASN A 19 5.39 -9.58 -10.13
C ASN A 19 6.54 -9.58 -11.15
N LEU A 20 7.36 -8.54 -11.16
CA LEU A 20 8.55 -8.46 -12.00
C LEU A 20 9.80 -8.47 -11.14
N GLU A 21 10.87 -9.06 -11.68
CA GLU A 21 12.21 -8.97 -11.09
C GLU A 21 12.72 -7.53 -11.14
N SER A 22 13.46 -7.16 -10.11
CA SER A 22 14.22 -5.93 -10.04
C SER A 22 15.72 -6.23 -10.20
N GLU A 23 16.55 -5.20 -10.23
CA GLU A 23 18.01 -5.34 -10.22
C GLU A 23 18.55 -6.09 -8.99
N ILE A 24 17.77 -6.12 -7.91
CA ILE A 24 18.16 -6.79 -6.65
C ILE A 24 17.59 -8.21 -6.52
N GLY A 25 16.74 -8.65 -7.43
CA GLY A 25 16.21 -10.01 -7.48
C GLY A 25 14.69 -10.11 -7.63
N PRO A 26 14.13 -11.29 -7.32
CA PRO A 26 12.71 -11.59 -7.49
C PRO A 26 11.81 -10.79 -6.56
N PRO A 27 10.48 -10.73 -6.82
CA PRO A 27 9.54 -9.86 -6.12
C PRO A 27 9.59 -9.94 -4.59
N HIS A 28 9.71 -11.12 -3.99
CA HIS A 28 9.78 -11.26 -2.53
C HIS A 28 11.05 -10.62 -1.93
N VAL A 29 12.16 -10.63 -2.67
CA VAL A 29 13.40 -9.95 -2.27
C VAL A 29 13.21 -8.43 -2.34
N THR A 30 12.65 -7.93 -3.45
CA THR A 30 12.34 -6.50 -3.63
C THR A 30 11.41 -5.99 -2.52
N ILE A 31 10.33 -6.72 -2.21
CA ILE A 31 9.42 -6.38 -1.12
C ILE A 31 10.15 -6.37 0.24
N GLY A 32 11.03 -7.34 0.49
CA GLY A 32 11.85 -7.39 1.71
C GLY A 32 12.72 -6.14 1.89
N TYR A 33 13.37 -5.68 0.82
CA TYR A 33 14.16 -4.44 0.83
C TYR A 33 13.26 -3.19 0.96
N ALA A 34 12.09 -3.17 0.35
CA ALA A 34 11.11 -2.10 0.54
C ALA A 34 10.65 -1.99 2.00
N MET A 35 10.42 -3.13 2.68
CA MET A 35 10.12 -3.15 4.12
C MET A 35 11.28 -2.59 4.96
N ALA A 36 12.53 -2.93 4.62
CA ALA A 36 13.70 -2.39 5.30
C ALA A 36 13.83 -0.87 5.10
N SER A 37 13.59 -0.38 3.88
CA SER A 37 13.59 1.05 3.55
C SER A 37 12.47 1.79 4.31
N LEU A 38 11.26 1.23 4.35
CA LEU A 38 10.13 1.81 5.08
C LEU A 38 10.44 1.91 6.57
N ARG A 39 10.97 0.83 7.17
CA ARG A 39 11.41 0.82 8.58
C ARG A 39 12.42 1.93 8.85
N SER A 40 13.42 2.07 7.99
CA SER A 40 14.47 3.08 8.13
C SER A 40 13.93 4.51 8.01
N MET A 41 13.09 4.77 6.99
CA MET A 41 12.57 6.11 6.71
C MET A 41 11.51 6.57 7.71
N THR A 42 10.76 5.65 8.32
CA THR A 42 9.74 5.96 9.33
C THR A 42 10.25 5.79 10.76
N ASN A 43 11.43 5.22 10.93
CA ASN A 43 11.99 4.85 12.24
C ASN A 43 11.00 3.99 13.07
N SER A 44 10.27 3.09 12.40
CA SER A 44 9.18 2.30 12.99
C SER A 44 9.51 0.81 13.03
N VAL A 45 8.94 0.10 14.00
CA VAL A 45 8.97 -1.37 14.03
C VAL A 45 7.80 -1.90 13.22
N LEU A 46 8.08 -2.71 12.18
CA LEU A 46 7.06 -3.27 11.31
C LEU A 46 6.60 -4.65 11.80
N ARG A 47 5.30 -4.83 11.96
CA ARG A 47 4.66 -6.15 11.96
C ARG A 47 4.41 -6.53 10.51
N LYS A 48 4.88 -7.71 10.08
CA LYS A 48 4.89 -8.17 8.70
C LYS A 48 4.02 -9.40 8.54
N SER A 49 3.26 -9.48 7.46
CA SER A 49 2.57 -10.70 7.04
C SER A 49 3.56 -11.71 6.44
N LYS A 50 3.07 -12.91 6.18
CA LYS A 50 3.69 -13.84 5.22
C LYS A 50 3.60 -13.27 3.80
N TYR A 51 4.33 -13.88 2.86
CA TYR A 51 4.16 -13.64 1.43
C TYR A 51 3.05 -14.53 0.87
N PHE A 52 2.20 -13.96 0.03
CA PHE A 52 1.10 -14.62 -0.65
C PHE A 52 1.32 -14.54 -2.15
N VAL A 53 1.29 -15.68 -2.83
CA VAL A 53 1.36 -15.73 -4.30
C VAL A 53 -0.06 -15.73 -4.85
N THR A 54 -0.35 -14.83 -5.77
CA THR A 54 -1.65 -14.73 -6.42
C THR A 54 -1.51 -14.61 -7.93
N PRO A 55 -2.44 -15.20 -8.72
CA PRO A 55 -2.41 -15.06 -10.18
C PRO A 55 -2.42 -13.59 -10.60
N CYS A 56 -1.74 -13.28 -11.71
CA CYS A 56 -1.92 -11.99 -12.36
C CYS A 56 -3.35 -11.88 -12.92
N PHE A 57 -3.85 -10.66 -13.03
CA PHE A 57 -5.14 -10.41 -13.67
C PHE A 57 -4.98 -9.45 -14.86
N PRO A 58 -5.50 -9.80 -16.06
CA PRO A 58 -6.13 -11.10 -16.41
C PRO A 58 -5.14 -12.27 -16.34
N VAL A 59 -5.66 -13.48 -16.07
CA VAL A 59 -4.83 -14.67 -15.97
C VAL A 59 -4.08 -14.93 -17.28
N GLY A 60 -2.78 -15.22 -17.20
CA GLY A 60 -1.92 -15.50 -18.36
C GLY A 60 -1.29 -14.27 -19.03
N TYR A 61 -1.54 -13.05 -18.53
CA TYR A 61 -0.94 -11.82 -19.07
C TYR A 61 0.40 -11.43 -18.43
N GLY A 62 0.87 -12.20 -17.46
CA GLY A 62 2.15 -11.98 -16.82
C GLY A 62 2.44 -12.98 -15.70
N PRO A 63 3.58 -12.83 -15.00
CA PRO A 63 3.91 -13.66 -13.85
C PRO A 63 2.93 -13.42 -12.69
N ASP A 64 2.82 -14.41 -11.81
CA ASP A 64 2.07 -14.30 -10.58
C ASP A 64 2.64 -13.20 -9.67
N TYR A 65 1.75 -12.53 -8.94
CA TYR A 65 2.14 -11.53 -7.96
C TYR A 65 2.57 -12.17 -6.64
N VAL A 66 3.57 -11.56 -6.03
CA VAL A 66 3.86 -11.75 -4.61
C VAL A 66 3.29 -10.55 -3.85
N ASN A 67 2.46 -10.81 -2.85
CA ASN A 67 1.81 -9.80 -2.03
C ASN A 67 2.17 -9.98 -0.56
N ALA A 68 2.26 -8.88 0.17
CA ALA A 68 2.46 -8.84 1.61
C ALA A 68 1.78 -7.59 2.19
N ALA A 69 1.65 -7.53 3.50
CA ALA A 69 1.21 -6.34 4.19
C ALA A 69 2.09 -6.07 5.42
N VAL A 70 2.15 -4.82 5.82
CA VAL A 70 2.79 -4.40 7.06
C VAL A 70 1.89 -3.50 7.86
N SER A 71 2.00 -3.58 9.20
CA SER A 71 1.43 -2.60 10.11
C SER A 71 2.53 -2.03 11.02
N PHE A 72 2.40 -0.75 11.37
CA PHE A 72 3.34 -0.04 12.23
C PHE A 72 2.70 1.21 12.81
N GLN A 73 3.39 1.80 13.79
CA GLN A 73 2.99 3.08 14.37
C GLN A 73 3.77 4.20 13.70
N PHE A 74 3.07 5.27 13.32
CA PHE A 74 3.69 6.44 12.68
C PHE A 74 3.24 7.73 13.35
N GLN A 75 4.19 8.68 13.45
CA GLN A 75 3.96 10.04 13.94
C GLN A 75 4.20 11.00 12.77
N GLY A 76 3.14 11.50 12.17
CA GLY A 76 3.18 12.38 11.03
C GLY A 76 1.81 12.44 10.37
N GLU A 77 1.77 13.01 9.19
CA GLU A 77 0.55 13.13 8.39
C GLU A 77 0.49 12.07 7.28
N SER A 78 -0.73 11.72 6.84
CA SER A 78 -0.95 10.69 5.82
C SER A 78 -0.26 11.02 4.49
N ASN A 79 -0.25 12.29 4.09
CA ASN A 79 0.44 12.74 2.87
C ASN A 79 1.97 12.63 2.98
N GLU A 80 2.55 12.82 4.17
CA GLU A 80 3.99 12.61 4.39
C GLU A 80 4.36 11.14 4.21
N LEU A 81 3.54 10.24 4.78
CA LEU A 81 3.75 8.81 4.61
C LEU A 81 3.57 8.39 3.14
N LEU A 82 2.56 8.89 2.45
CA LEU A 82 2.36 8.63 1.02
C LEU A 82 3.59 9.06 0.20
N ALA A 83 4.18 10.21 0.50
CA ALA A 83 5.41 10.67 -0.16
C ALA A 83 6.60 9.72 0.11
N ILE A 84 6.71 9.16 1.32
CA ILE A 84 7.71 8.14 1.66
C ILE A 84 7.50 6.88 0.83
N LEU A 85 6.25 6.37 0.72
CA LEU A 85 5.93 5.19 -0.08
C LEU A 85 6.27 5.40 -1.56
N HIS A 86 5.89 6.53 -2.15
CA HIS A 86 6.23 6.86 -3.54
C HIS A 86 7.75 6.96 -3.75
N ARG A 87 8.50 7.49 -2.78
CA ARG A 87 9.95 7.55 -2.85
C ARG A 87 10.59 6.16 -2.83
N ILE A 88 10.05 5.24 -2.01
CA ILE A 88 10.51 3.85 -1.99
C ILE A 88 10.23 3.20 -3.35
N GLU A 89 9.02 3.32 -3.90
CA GLU A 89 8.70 2.77 -5.23
C GLU A 89 9.63 3.31 -6.32
N ALA A 90 9.90 4.62 -6.31
CA ALA A 90 10.80 5.24 -7.28
C ALA A 90 12.23 4.68 -7.22
N ASN A 91 12.73 4.39 -6.00
CA ASN A 91 14.06 3.81 -5.81
C ASN A 91 14.20 2.38 -6.35
N PHE A 92 13.09 1.64 -6.49
CA PHE A 92 13.06 0.29 -7.06
C PHE A 92 12.64 0.25 -8.54
N GLY A 93 12.66 1.40 -9.23
CA GLY A 93 12.48 1.45 -10.68
C GLY A 93 11.02 1.38 -11.14
N ARG A 94 10.08 1.96 -10.37
CA ARG A 94 8.70 2.13 -10.84
C ARG A 94 8.67 3.03 -12.08
N LEU A 95 8.86 2.43 -13.26
CA LEU A 95 8.53 3.07 -14.52
C LEU A 95 7.01 2.98 -14.72
N ARG A 96 6.31 4.10 -14.61
CA ARG A 96 4.85 4.23 -14.85
C ARG A 96 4.46 4.03 -16.31
N SER A 97 5.21 3.24 -17.09
CA SER A 97 5.08 3.23 -18.55
C SER A 97 3.95 2.36 -19.11
N GLN A 98 3.31 1.49 -18.31
CA GLN A 98 2.19 0.66 -18.80
C GLN A 98 1.10 0.45 -17.76
N ARG A 99 -0.13 0.82 -18.08
CA ARG A 99 -1.31 0.75 -17.20
C ARG A 99 -1.69 -0.70 -16.80
N TRP A 100 -1.30 -1.69 -17.59
CA TRP A 100 -1.55 -3.12 -17.39
C TRP A 100 -0.26 -3.96 -17.42
N GLY A 101 0.91 -3.32 -17.40
CA GLY A 101 2.20 -3.98 -17.32
C GLY A 101 2.47 -4.54 -15.92
N GLY A 102 3.34 -5.54 -15.83
CA GLY A 102 3.84 -6.04 -14.55
C GLY A 102 4.49 -4.90 -13.73
N ARG A 103 4.55 -5.11 -12.42
CA ARG A 103 5.10 -4.13 -11.46
C ARG A 103 6.26 -4.72 -10.71
N VAL A 104 7.35 -3.98 -10.66
CA VAL A 104 8.51 -4.33 -9.82
C VAL A 104 8.14 -4.19 -8.35
N LEU A 105 7.49 -3.08 -7.98
CA LEU A 105 7.01 -2.79 -6.62
C LEU A 105 5.81 -1.85 -6.68
N ASP A 106 4.80 -2.17 -5.88
CA ASP A 106 3.60 -1.36 -5.66
C ASP A 106 3.34 -1.27 -4.16
N LEU A 107 3.18 -0.06 -3.63
CA LEU A 107 2.94 0.21 -2.22
C LEU A 107 1.64 1.01 -2.07
N ASP A 108 0.61 0.38 -1.52
CA ASP A 108 -0.68 1.02 -1.27
C ASP A 108 -0.86 1.35 0.21
N LEU A 109 -1.08 2.63 0.54
CA LEU A 109 -1.51 3.05 1.87
C LEU A 109 -2.98 2.66 2.05
N LEU A 110 -3.24 1.69 2.94
CA LEU A 110 -4.57 1.14 3.15
C LEU A 110 -5.36 1.90 4.22
N ALA A 111 -4.70 2.21 5.34
CA ALA A 111 -5.31 2.89 6.46
C ALA A 111 -4.26 3.73 7.22
N PHE A 112 -4.72 4.82 7.81
CA PHE A 112 -3.93 5.75 8.61
C PHE A 112 -4.66 6.09 9.91
N GLY A 113 -4.57 5.21 10.91
CA GLY A 113 -5.42 5.27 12.09
C GLY A 113 -6.90 5.22 11.68
N ASP A 114 -7.69 6.11 12.25
CA ASP A 114 -9.12 6.28 11.95
C ASP A 114 -9.40 7.38 10.92
N GLU A 115 -8.37 7.79 10.15
CA GLU A 115 -8.48 8.89 9.19
C GLU A 115 -9.36 8.49 8.01
N VAL A 116 -10.36 9.34 7.71
CA VAL A 116 -11.14 9.31 6.48
C VAL A 116 -10.77 10.55 5.67
N ALA A 117 -10.24 10.35 4.48
CA ALA A 117 -9.73 11.42 3.64
C ALA A 117 -10.27 11.30 2.20
N PRO A 118 -10.47 12.44 1.51
CA PRO A 118 -10.45 13.82 2.05
C PRO A 118 -11.66 14.15 2.91
N THR A 119 -12.83 13.55 2.62
CA THR A 119 -14.05 13.59 3.42
C THR A 119 -14.80 12.27 3.33
N ILE A 120 -15.77 12.04 4.22
CA ILE A 120 -16.56 10.81 4.21
C ILE A 120 -17.37 10.67 2.90
N GLU A 121 -17.91 11.76 2.37
CA GLU A 121 -18.70 11.76 1.13
C GLU A 121 -17.85 11.38 -0.07
N VAL A 122 -16.62 11.90 -0.15
CA VAL A 122 -15.68 11.57 -1.24
C VAL A 122 -15.21 10.13 -1.12
N TYR A 123 -14.89 9.66 0.09
CA TYR A 123 -14.55 8.26 0.33
C TYR A 123 -15.68 7.32 -0.11
N GLU A 124 -16.92 7.58 0.34
CA GLU A 124 -18.08 6.75 -0.02
C GLU A 124 -18.34 6.75 -1.53
N ALA A 125 -18.24 7.89 -2.19
CA ALA A 125 -18.36 7.99 -3.63
C ALA A 125 -17.33 7.14 -4.38
N TRP A 126 -16.10 7.06 -3.88
CA TRP A 126 -15.05 6.19 -4.45
C TRP A 126 -15.26 4.71 -4.12
N ARG A 127 -15.67 4.39 -2.88
CA ARG A 127 -15.95 3.01 -2.43
C ARG A 127 -17.10 2.39 -3.23
N ASP A 128 -18.17 3.14 -3.43
CA ASP A 128 -19.43 2.64 -4.03
C ASP A 128 -19.43 2.75 -5.56
N LYS A 129 -18.38 3.29 -6.16
CA LYS A 129 -18.23 3.43 -7.60
C LYS A 129 -18.18 2.05 -8.29
N PRO A 130 -18.90 1.87 -9.42
CA PRO A 130 -18.82 0.62 -10.18
C PRO A 130 -17.39 0.23 -10.55
N LEU A 131 -17.08 -1.06 -10.53
CA LEU A 131 -15.73 -1.57 -10.80
C LEU A 131 -15.16 -1.08 -12.14
N SER A 132 -15.99 -1.02 -13.19
CA SER A 132 -15.59 -0.52 -14.52
C SER A 132 -15.10 0.94 -14.49
N GLU A 133 -15.74 1.78 -13.68
CA GLU A 133 -15.33 3.17 -13.50
C GLU A 133 -14.07 3.27 -12.63
N GLN A 134 -13.99 2.49 -11.55
CA GLN A 134 -12.80 2.42 -10.71
C GLN A 134 -11.56 1.95 -11.49
N MET A 135 -11.72 1.07 -12.47
CA MET A 135 -10.63 0.62 -13.34
C MET A 135 -10.17 1.69 -14.35
N SER A 136 -11.04 2.61 -14.74
CA SER A 136 -10.77 3.65 -15.73
C SER A 136 -10.35 4.99 -15.12
N GLN A 137 -10.72 5.24 -13.87
CA GLN A 137 -10.47 6.50 -13.15
C GLN A 137 -9.42 6.29 -12.03
N THR A 138 -8.66 7.33 -11.76
CA THR A 138 -7.70 7.36 -10.64
C THR A 138 -7.99 8.59 -9.82
N PRO A 139 -8.10 8.48 -8.47
CA PRO A 139 -8.22 9.64 -7.60
C PRO A 139 -7.04 10.59 -7.82
N GLN A 140 -7.29 11.88 -7.79
CA GLN A 140 -6.25 12.91 -7.87
C GLN A 140 -5.67 13.27 -6.49
N GLU A 141 -6.32 12.79 -5.44
CA GLU A 141 -5.95 13.01 -4.05
C GLU A 141 -6.01 11.69 -3.28
N LEU A 142 -5.41 11.67 -2.10
CA LEU A 142 -5.38 10.50 -1.23
C LEU A 142 -6.80 10.20 -0.71
N ILE A 143 -7.27 8.97 -0.96
CA ILE A 143 -8.52 8.46 -0.41
C ILE A 143 -8.18 7.46 0.70
N LEU A 144 -8.68 7.71 1.90
CA LEU A 144 -8.53 6.84 3.07
C LEU A 144 -9.88 6.56 3.73
N PRO A 145 -10.07 5.32 4.23
CA PRO A 145 -9.29 4.11 3.94
C PRO A 145 -9.20 3.83 2.44
N HIS A 146 -8.28 2.98 2.00
CA HIS A 146 -8.16 2.66 0.56
C HIS A 146 -9.49 2.09 0.04
N PRO A 147 -10.18 2.75 -0.93
CA PRO A 147 -11.60 2.50 -1.21
C PRO A 147 -11.88 1.14 -1.87
N ARG A 148 -10.84 0.39 -2.26
CA ARG A 148 -10.97 -0.91 -2.93
C ARG A 148 -10.35 -2.06 -2.14
N MET A 149 -9.91 -1.84 -0.90
CA MET A 149 -9.21 -2.89 -0.15
C MET A 149 -10.10 -4.07 0.18
N GLN A 150 -11.39 -3.83 0.48
CA GLN A 150 -12.36 -4.86 0.83
C GLN A 150 -12.69 -5.83 -0.33
N ASP A 151 -12.44 -5.42 -1.57
CA ASP A 151 -12.72 -6.20 -2.78
C ASP A 151 -11.48 -6.96 -3.30
N ARG A 152 -10.34 -6.85 -2.60
CA ARG A 152 -9.05 -7.38 -3.04
C ARG A 152 -8.57 -8.51 -2.13
N ALA A 153 -8.81 -9.76 -2.50
CA ALA A 153 -8.36 -10.92 -1.73
C ALA A 153 -6.83 -10.91 -1.50
N PHE A 154 -6.04 -10.41 -2.46
CA PHE A 154 -4.58 -10.28 -2.35
C PHE A 154 -4.13 -9.19 -1.35
N VAL A 155 -5.05 -8.33 -0.91
CA VAL A 155 -4.86 -7.38 0.19
C VAL A 155 -5.36 -7.99 1.50
N LEU A 156 -6.57 -8.55 1.49
CA LEU A 156 -7.21 -9.09 2.70
C LEU A 156 -6.45 -10.29 3.27
N GLY A 157 -5.91 -11.19 2.42
CA GLY A 157 -5.13 -12.33 2.86
C GLY A 157 -3.95 -11.92 3.75
N PRO A 158 -3.02 -11.05 3.28
CA PRO A 158 -1.95 -10.51 4.11
C PRO A 158 -2.41 -9.75 5.35
N LEU A 159 -3.52 -9.00 5.27
CA LEU A 159 -4.05 -8.26 6.43
C LEU A 159 -4.53 -9.17 7.55
N MET A 160 -5.07 -10.35 7.23
CA MET A 160 -5.48 -11.34 8.25
C MET A 160 -4.32 -11.78 9.15
N ASP A 161 -3.07 -11.76 8.64
CA ASP A 161 -1.88 -12.12 9.43
C ASP A 161 -1.49 -11.03 10.45
N ILE A 162 -1.81 -9.76 10.17
CA ILE A 162 -1.24 -8.62 10.93
C ILE A 162 -2.29 -7.75 11.61
N ALA A 163 -3.51 -7.75 11.13
CA ALA A 163 -4.60 -6.90 11.62
C ALA A 163 -5.96 -7.61 11.48
N PRO A 164 -6.14 -8.82 12.08
CA PRO A 164 -7.37 -9.59 11.91
C PRO A 164 -8.63 -8.92 12.49
N ASP A 165 -8.44 -7.99 13.43
CA ASP A 165 -9.52 -7.32 14.15
C ASP A 165 -9.75 -5.87 13.66
N TRP A 166 -9.07 -5.47 12.61
CA TRP A 166 -9.17 -4.10 12.05
C TRP A 166 -10.38 -3.92 11.15
#